data_fe086116da3aef4de2fab930ec21fe10
#
_entry.id   fe086116da3aef4de2fab930ec21fe10
#
_cell.length_a   1.000
_cell.length_b   1.000
_cell.length_c   1.000
_cell.angle_alpha   90.00
_cell.angle_beta   90.00
_cell.angle_gamma   90.00
#
_symmetry.space_group_name_H-M   'P 1'
#
loop_
_entity.id
_entity.type
_entity.pdbx_description
1 polymer ?
#
loop_
_entity_poly.entity_id
_entity_poly.type
_entity_poly.pdbx_seq_one_letter_code
_entity_poly.pdbx_strand_id
1 'polypeptide(L)'
;EAITSKGQSTAKFYDVEGWQEEPIANDYFSSLVSVSFSAFDPFEPPREQPDPSLGTCYFYIGLKKEGDTLKGLNDIHQEFLEALKSCFSQLPRRDRWLKAIDTLESDENFASMGLKGLAEFSGEELTTKARKMIKTMSSGHAVVLLTITRLVATVEEKTLVLIDEPESHLPPPLLSAFIRALSELLYDRNGVSIIATHSPVVLQEIPRSS
;
A
#
# COMPACT_ATOMS: atom_id res chain seq x y z
N GLU A 1 9.17 3.55 -14.45
CA GLU A 1 10.45 3.94 -15.10
C GLU A 1 10.67 5.46 -15.08
N ALA A 2 9.67 6.30 -15.39
CA ALA A 2 9.81 7.76 -15.42
C ALA A 2 10.33 8.37 -14.11
N ILE A 3 10.02 7.77 -12.98
CA ILE A 3 10.38 8.28 -11.65
C ILE A 3 11.65 7.61 -11.10
N THR A 4 11.90 6.35 -11.47
CA THR A 4 12.97 5.53 -10.90
C THR A 4 14.24 5.47 -11.76
N SER A 5 14.15 5.81 -13.06
CA SER A 5 15.31 5.77 -13.96
C SER A 5 16.04 7.10 -14.01
N LYS A 6 17.32 7.12 -13.63
CA LYS A 6 18.19 8.27 -13.83
C LYS A 6 18.43 8.50 -15.33
N GLY A 7 17.63 9.35 -15.97
CA GLY A 7 18.05 10.06 -17.15
C GLY A 7 17.68 9.55 -18.53
N GLN A 8 16.84 8.51 -18.70
CA GLN A 8 16.45 8.01 -20.04
C GLN A 8 14.95 7.72 -20.24
N SER A 9 14.07 8.19 -19.35
CA SER A 9 12.63 8.03 -19.57
C SER A 9 12.11 9.09 -20.56
N THR A 10 11.31 8.64 -21.52
CA THR A 10 10.57 9.54 -22.42
C THR A 10 9.33 10.16 -21.77
N ALA A 11 8.84 9.57 -20.67
CA ALA A 11 7.74 10.10 -19.87
C ALA A 11 8.25 11.03 -18.77
N LYS A 12 7.62 12.19 -18.62
CA LYS A 12 7.94 13.18 -17.58
C LYS A 12 6.66 13.62 -16.90
N PHE A 13 6.76 13.93 -15.62
CA PHE A 13 5.69 14.60 -14.89
C PHE A 13 5.91 16.11 -14.96
N TYR A 14 4.82 16.86 -15.11
CA TYR A 14 4.83 18.30 -15.17
C TYR A 14 3.93 18.86 -14.07
N ASP A 15 4.36 19.94 -13.46
CA ASP A 15 3.50 20.79 -12.68
C ASP A 15 2.80 21.76 -13.64
N VAL A 16 1.47 21.83 -13.55
CA VAL A 16 0.67 22.68 -14.41
C VAL A 16 0.02 23.76 -13.56
N GLU A 17 0.79 24.79 -13.22
CA GLU A 17 0.27 26.00 -12.61
C GLU A 17 -0.03 27.06 -13.68
N GLY A 18 -1.32 27.27 -13.96
CA GLY A 18 -1.77 28.25 -14.93
C GLY A 18 -1.50 27.84 -16.39
N TRP A 19 -0.71 28.65 -17.13
CA TRP A 19 -0.40 28.44 -18.55
C TRP A 19 1.02 27.90 -18.81
N GLN A 20 1.76 27.59 -17.76
CA GLN A 20 3.13 27.08 -17.85
C GLN A 20 3.18 25.64 -17.37
N GLU A 21 3.85 24.79 -18.16
CA GLU A 21 4.15 23.40 -17.81
C GLU A 21 5.63 23.34 -17.42
N GLU A 22 5.93 23.11 -16.15
CA GLU A 22 7.29 22.92 -15.67
C GLU A 22 7.51 21.46 -15.28
N PRO A 23 8.62 20.83 -15.72
CA PRO A 23 8.94 19.47 -15.26
C PRO A 23 9.10 19.47 -13.74
N ILE A 24 8.42 18.53 -13.05
CA ILE A 24 8.65 18.38 -11.61
C ILE A 24 10.10 17.93 -11.35
N ALA A 25 10.65 18.37 -10.22
CA ALA A 25 12.00 17.99 -9.82
C ALA A 25 12.13 16.47 -9.63
N ASN A 26 13.30 15.92 -9.94
CA ASN A 26 13.55 14.47 -9.84
C ASN A 26 13.42 13.91 -8.39
N ASP A 27 13.46 14.78 -7.39
CA ASP A 27 13.32 14.50 -5.96
C ASP A 27 11.96 14.93 -5.39
N TYR A 28 11.00 15.24 -6.26
CA TYR A 28 9.64 15.64 -5.83
C TYR A 28 8.97 14.54 -5.00
N PHE A 29 9.08 13.30 -5.44
CA PHE A 29 8.65 12.14 -4.66
C PHE A 29 9.83 11.47 -3.97
N SER A 30 9.73 11.26 -2.66
CA SER A 30 10.73 10.53 -1.88
C SER A 30 10.72 9.03 -2.17
N SER A 31 9.54 8.50 -2.46
CA SER A 31 9.34 7.09 -2.78
C SER A 31 8.17 6.84 -3.73
N LEU A 32 8.25 5.72 -4.43
CA LEU A 32 7.22 5.17 -5.29
C LEU A 32 6.81 3.80 -4.77
N VAL A 33 5.53 3.61 -4.54
CA VAL A 33 4.96 2.29 -4.19
C VAL A 33 4.03 1.86 -5.31
N SER A 34 4.30 0.71 -5.93
CA SER A 34 3.42 0.08 -6.90
C SER A 34 2.61 -1.02 -6.22
N VAL A 35 1.28 -0.93 -6.31
CA VAL A 35 0.35 -1.92 -5.73
C VAL A 35 -0.40 -2.61 -6.87
N SER A 36 -0.31 -3.94 -6.95
CA SER A 36 -1.05 -4.75 -7.90
C SER A 36 -1.79 -5.87 -7.18
N PHE A 37 -3.11 -5.92 -7.38
CA PHE A 37 -3.96 -7.00 -6.88
C PHE A 37 -4.05 -8.15 -7.87
N SER A 38 -3.69 -7.94 -9.15
CA SER A 38 -3.76 -8.95 -10.20
C SER A 38 -2.57 -9.91 -10.14
N ALA A 39 -2.88 -11.20 -10.26
CA ALA A 39 -1.88 -12.25 -10.46
C ALA A 39 -1.53 -12.46 -11.96
N PHE A 40 -2.34 -11.89 -12.87
CA PHE A 40 -2.30 -12.20 -14.31
C PHE A 40 -1.76 -11.06 -15.18
N ASP A 41 -1.44 -9.91 -14.58
CA ASP A 41 -0.86 -8.81 -15.34
C ASP A 41 0.46 -9.23 -15.97
N PRO A 42 0.72 -8.87 -17.24
CA PRO A 42 1.99 -9.18 -17.89
C PRO A 42 3.16 -8.36 -17.32
N PHE A 43 2.87 -7.47 -16.35
CA PHE A 43 3.86 -6.60 -15.73
C PHE A 43 4.79 -7.38 -14.81
N GLU A 44 6.08 -7.28 -15.06
CA GLU A 44 7.13 -7.79 -14.18
C GLU A 44 7.58 -6.65 -13.26
N PRO A 45 7.36 -6.76 -11.93
CA PRO A 45 7.71 -5.68 -11.02
C PRO A 45 9.22 -5.45 -11.01
N PRO A 46 9.70 -4.20 -11.11
CA PRO A 46 11.10 -3.89 -10.90
C PRO A 46 11.56 -4.34 -9.51
N ARG A 47 12.86 -4.58 -9.38
CA ARG A 47 13.44 -4.90 -8.08
C ARG A 47 13.25 -3.74 -7.09
N GLU A 48 12.89 -4.06 -5.85
CA GLU A 48 12.76 -3.05 -4.79
C GLU A 48 14.10 -2.32 -4.56
N GLN A 49 14.00 -1.01 -4.37
CA GLN A 49 15.12 -0.11 -4.10
C GLN A 49 14.81 0.70 -2.83
N PRO A 50 15.21 0.26 -1.62
CA PRO A 50 14.88 0.93 -0.36
C PRO A 50 15.92 1.98 0.07
N ASP A 51 17.04 2.16 -0.64
CA ASP A 51 18.13 3.05 -0.24
C ASP A 51 17.94 4.45 -0.83
N PRO A 52 17.57 5.48 -0.02
CA PRO A 52 17.36 6.83 -0.51
C PRO A 52 18.61 7.50 -1.08
N SER A 53 19.81 6.99 -0.76
CA SER A 53 21.07 7.52 -1.31
C SER A 53 21.25 7.18 -2.80
N LEU A 54 20.54 6.16 -3.29
CA LEU A 54 20.56 5.73 -4.68
C LEU A 54 19.49 6.44 -5.55
N GLY A 55 18.63 7.26 -4.96
CA GLY A 55 17.55 7.99 -5.63
C GLY A 55 16.19 7.71 -5.01
N THR A 56 15.11 7.88 -5.78
CA THR A 56 13.74 7.61 -5.32
C THR A 56 13.62 6.15 -4.90
N CYS A 57 13.18 5.90 -3.65
CA CYS A 57 12.93 4.55 -3.18
C CYS A 57 11.78 3.92 -3.98
N TYR A 58 11.87 2.62 -4.22
CA TYR A 58 10.84 1.87 -4.91
C TYR A 58 10.46 0.61 -4.14
N PHE A 59 9.14 0.42 -3.97
CA PHE A 59 8.56 -0.74 -3.31
C PHE A 59 7.44 -1.33 -4.16
N TYR A 60 7.35 -2.65 -4.16
CA TYR A 60 6.26 -3.38 -4.80
C TYR A 60 5.42 -4.13 -3.77
N ILE A 61 4.12 -3.92 -3.82
CA ILE A 61 3.14 -4.62 -3.00
C ILE A 61 2.17 -5.35 -3.93
N GLY A 62 2.29 -6.66 -4.01
CA GLY A 62 1.45 -7.44 -4.92
C GLY A 62 1.70 -8.93 -4.81
N LEU A 63 1.04 -9.67 -5.69
CA LEU A 63 1.03 -11.14 -5.67
C LEU A 63 2.20 -11.78 -6.44
N LYS A 64 3.04 -11.00 -7.13
CA LYS A 64 4.20 -11.51 -7.87
C LYS A 64 5.48 -11.46 -7.04
N LYS A 65 6.36 -12.41 -7.31
CA LYS A 65 7.77 -12.44 -6.88
C LYS A 65 8.67 -12.06 -8.06
N GLU A 66 9.97 -11.88 -7.80
CA GLU A 66 10.98 -11.82 -8.88
C GLU A 66 10.88 -13.06 -9.78
N GLY A 67 10.98 -12.87 -11.11
CA GLY A 67 10.94 -13.96 -12.09
C GLY A 67 9.56 -14.50 -12.41
N ASP A 68 8.52 -13.66 -12.37
CA ASP A 68 7.12 -13.94 -12.77
C ASP A 68 6.45 -15.12 -12.04
N THR A 69 6.95 -15.46 -10.86
CA THR A 69 6.33 -16.47 -9.99
C THR A 69 5.35 -15.80 -9.01
N LEU A 70 4.25 -16.51 -8.70
CA LEU A 70 3.24 -16.01 -7.79
C LEU A 70 3.58 -16.30 -6.32
N LYS A 71 3.20 -15.38 -5.44
CA LYS A 71 3.22 -15.58 -3.99
C LYS A 71 2.11 -16.57 -3.60
N GLY A 72 2.48 -17.60 -2.85
CA GLY A 72 1.50 -18.45 -2.17
C GLY A 72 1.00 -17.80 -0.86
N LEU A 73 -0.02 -18.40 -0.25
CA LEU A 73 -0.55 -17.91 1.04
C LEU A 73 0.51 -17.81 2.13
N ASN A 74 1.46 -18.72 2.17
CA ASN A 74 2.56 -18.67 3.14
C ASN A 74 3.47 -17.46 2.94
N ASP A 75 3.73 -17.07 1.69
CA ASP A 75 4.52 -15.87 1.38
C ASP A 75 3.78 -14.60 1.83
N ILE A 76 2.48 -14.52 1.54
CA ILE A 76 1.61 -13.41 1.96
C ILE A 76 1.61 -13.29 3.49
N HIS A 77 1.46 -14.41 4.20
CA HIS A 77 1.47 -14.42 5.66
C HIS A 77 2.83 -13.99 6.23
N GLN A 78 3.92 -14.45 5.63
CA GLN A 78 5.27 -14.11 6.09
C GLN A 78 5.56 -12.62 5.86
N GLU A 79 5.25 -12.11 4.67
CA GLU A 79 5.43 -10.70 4.33
C GLU A 79 4.60 -9.78 5.23
N PHE A 80 3.35 -10.17 5.54
CA PHE A 80 2.53 -9.45 6.52
C PHE A 80 3.21 -9.38 7.89
N LEU A 81 3.73 -10.49 8.40
CA LEU A 81 4.37 -10.51 9.71
C LEU A 81 5.64 -9.67 9.76
N GLU A 82 6.41 -9.62 8.68
CA GLU A 82 7.60 -8.76 8.57
C GLU A 82 7.21 -7.28 8.54
N ALA A 83 6.21 -6.92 7.73
CA ALA A 83 5.67 -5.57 7.66
C ALA A 83 5.07 -5.13 9.02
N LEU A 84 4.34 -6.02 9.70
CA LEU A 84 3.77 -5.73 11.02
C LEU A 84 4.87 -5.48 12.06
N LYS A 85 5.94 -6.27 12.08
CA LYS A 85 7.10 -6.01 12.94
C LYS A 85 7.70 -4.64 12.68
N SER A 86 7.83 -4.24 11.42
CA SER A 86 8.30 -2.91 11.04
C SER A 86 7.36 -1.81 11.56
N CYS A 87 6.05 -1.97 11.42
CA CYS A 87 5.06 -1.03 11.96
C CYS A 87 5.17 -0.90 13.47
N PHE A 88 5.35 -2.01 14.18
CA PHE A 88 5.38 -2.05 15.66
C PHE A 88 6.75 -1.72 16.26
N SER A 89 7.79 -1.58 15.44
CA SER A 89 9.12 -1.15 15.90
C SER A 89 9.18 0.33 16.28
N GLN A 90 8.22 1.15 15.85
CA GLN A 90 8.14 2.59 16.09
C GLN A 90 6.72 3.00 16.46
N LEU A 91 6.56 3.74 17.55
CA LEU A 91 5.24 4.19 18.02
C LEU A 91 4.44 4.94 16.95
N PRO A 92 4.99 5.92 16.20
CA PRO A 92 4.22 6.63 15.18
C PRO A 92 3.71 5.73 14.04
N ARG A 93 4.49 4.70 13.65
CA ARG A 93 4.05 3.73 12.64
C ARG A 93 2.95 2.81 13.19
N ARG A 94 3.11 2.36 14.44
CA ARG A 94 2.08 1.56 15.11
C ARG A 94 0.75 2.31 15.19
N ASP A 95 0.78 3.57 15.58
CA ASP A 95 -0.43 4.38 15.70
C ASP A 95 -1.11 4.60 14.34
N ARG A 96 -0.34 4.80 13.27
CA ARG A 96 -0.86 4.84 11.90
C ARG A 96 -1.48 3.50 11.48
N TRP A 97 -0.83 2.39 11.85
CA TRP A 97 -1.39 1.07 11.57
C TRP A 97 -2.72 0.86 12.28
N LEU A 98 -2.81 1.23 13.56
CA LEU A 98 -4.06 1.14 14.32
C LEU A 98 -5.16 2.01 13.74
N LYS A 99 -4.84 3.23 13.28
CA LYS A 99 -5.79 4.11 12.59
C LYS A 99 -6.29 3.49 11.27
N ALA A 100 -5.39 2.92 10.49
CA ALA A 100 -5.76 2.25 9.24
C ALA A 100 -6.64 1.01 9.49
N ILE A 101 -6.35 0.22 10.53
CA ILE A 101 -7.21 -0.90 10.95
C ILE A 101 -8.59 -0.41 11.40
N ASP A 102 -8.66 0.69 12.14
CA ASP A 102 -9.95 1.29 12.56
C ASP A 102 -10.83 1.62 11.35
N THR A 103 -10.24 2.19 10.30
CA THR A 103 -10.96 2.48 9.04
C THR A 103 -11.38 1.19 8.30
N LEU A 104 -10.52 0.16 8.28
CA LEU A 104 -10.84 -1.14 7.69
C LEU A 104 -11.97 -1.87 8.44
N GLU A 105 -12.14 -1.65 9.74
CA GLU A 105 -13.24 -2.23 10.55
C GLU A 105 -14.63 -1.72 10.15
N SER A 106 -14.74 -0.79 9.19
CA SER A 106 -16.00 -0.52 8.49
C SER A 106 -16.51 -1.71 7.66
N ASP A 107 -15.64 -2.67 7.34
CA ASP A 107 -16.00 -4.01 6.87
C ASP A 107 -16.24 -4.92 8.07
N GLU A 108 -17.39 -5.60 8.09
CA GLU A 108 -17.83 -6.44 9.23
C GLU A 108 -16.85 -7.60 9.52
N ASN A 109 -16.20 -8.14 8.50
CA ASN A 109 -15.23 -9.21 8.68
C ASN A 109 -13.99 -8.70 9.39
N PHE A 110 -13.45 -7.51 9.00
CA PHE A 110 -12.35 -6.90 9.72
C PHE A 110 -12.74 -6.55 11.16
N ALA A 111 -13.93 -5.99 11.38
CA ALA A 111 -14.42 -5.66 12.72
C ALA A 111 -14.46 -6.88 13.65
N SER A 112 -14.88 -8.04 13.12
CA SER A 112 -14.97 -9.28 13.90
C SER A 112 -13.62 -9.89 14.29
N MET A 113 -12.52 -9.48 13.63
CA MET A 113 -11.20 -10.08 13.84
C MET A 113 -10.48 -9.55 15.08
N GLY A 114 -10.82 -8.35 15.56
CA GLY A 114 -10.20 -7.75 16.74
C GLY A 114 -8.71 -7.44 16.55
N LEU A 115 -8.29 -7.03 15.35
CA LEU A 115 -6.88 -6.80 14.99
C LEU A 115 -6.21 -5.74 15.85
N LYS A 116 -6.96 -4.74 16.33
CA LYS A 116 -6.44 -3.71 17.26
C LYS A 116 -5.88 -4.28 18.55
N GLY A 117 -6.39 -5.45 19.00
CA GLY A 117 -5.84 -6.17 20.15
C GLY A 117 -4.38 -6.61 19.99
N LEU A 118 -3.84 -6.63 18.77
CA LEU A 118 -2.41 -6.89 18.53
C LEU A 118 -1.51 -5.81 19.17
N ALA A 119 -2.03 -4.62 19.44
CA ALA A 119 -1.28 -3.56 20.12
C ALA A 119 -0.88 -3.88 21.58
N GLU A 120 -1.50 -4.87 22.18
CA GLU A 120 -1.19 -5.33 23.54
C GLU A 120 0.06 -6.24 23.58
N PHE A 121 0.52 -6.73 22.43
CA PHE A 121 1.61 -7.69 22.32
C PHE A 121 2.85 -7.09 21.68
N SER A 122 4.00 -7.71 21.94
CA SER A 122 5.29 -7.33 21.34
C SER A 122 6.13 -8.56 21.03
N GLY A 123 7.20 -8.38 20.22
CA GLY A 123 8.18 -9.43 19.92
C GLY A 123 7.56 -10.72 19.33
N GLU A 124 7.92 -11.87 19.91
CA GLU A 124 7.44 -13.17 19.43
C GLU A 124 5.95 -13.41 19.71
N GLU A 125 5.43 -12.85 20.79
CA GLU A 125 4.02 -12.99 21.12
C GLU A 125 3.12 -12.29 20.11
N LEU A 126 3.46 -11.05 19.71
CA LEU A 126 2.82 -10.33 18.60
C LEU A 126 2.81 -11.18 17.33
N THR A 127 3.98 -11.72 16.95
CA THR A 127 4.13 -12.52 15.74
C THR A 127 3.25 -13.78 15.77
N THR A 128 3.21 -14.46 16.91
CA THR A 128 2.42 -15.67 17.09
C THR A 128 0.92 -15.40 17.02
N LYS A 129 0.45 -14.34 17.67
CA LYS A 129 -0.96 -13.90 17.62
C LYS A 129 -1.35 -13.48 16.22
N ALA A 130 -0.56 -12.60 15.59
CA ALA A 130 -0.82 -12.13 14.24
C ALA A 130 -0.85 -13.28 13.21
N ARG A 131 0.08 -14.24 13.30
CA ARG A 131 0.09 -15.45 12.46
C ARG A 131 -1.17 -16.29 12.61
N LYS A 132 -1.68 -16.41 13.83
CA LYS A 132 -2.94 -17.14 14.07
C LYS A 132 -4.11 -16.42 13.42
N MET A 133 -4.17 -15.10 13.54
CA MET A 133 -5.28 -14.31 12.99
C MET A 133 -5.30 -14.33 11.46
N ILE A 134 -4.17 -14.06 10.79
CA ILE A 134 -4.14 -14.01 9.32
C ILE A 134 -4.48 -15.35 8.67
N LYS A 135 -4.16 -16.47 9.32
CA LYS A 135 -4.50 -17.82 8.83
C LYS A 135 -6.00 -18.11 8.78
N THR A 136 -6.81 -17.37 9.53
CA THR A 136 -8.28 -17.55 9.56
C THR A 136 -8.99 -16.63 8.58
N MET A 137 -8.28 -15.73 7.92
CA MET A 137 -8.83 -14.77 6.96
C MET A 137 -9.11 -15.40 5.59
N SER A 138 -10.09 -14.86 4.87
CA SER A 138 -10.20 -15.12 3.44
C SER A 138 -9.00 -14.52 2.70
N SER A 139 -8.70 -15.05 1.52
CA SER A 139 -7.58 -14.55 0.70
C SER A 139 -7.66 -13.04 0.42
N GLY A 140 -8.84 -12.52 0.10
CA GLY A 140 -9.04 -11.09 -0.15
C GLY A 140 -8.74 -10.23 1.09
N HIS A 141 -9.24 -10.61 2.27
CA HIS A 141 -8.94 -9.90 3.52
C HIS A 141 -7.44 -9.98 3.88
N ALA A 142 -6.81 -11.14 3.69
CA ALA A 142 -5.38 -11.30 3.95
C ALA A 142 -4.52 -10.41 3.03
N VAL A 143 -4.89 -10.31 1.75
CA VAL A 143 -4.20 -9.42 0.79
C VAL A 143 -4.39 -7.95 1.14
N VAL A 144 -5.61 -7.53 1.50
CA VAL A 144 -5.86 -6.13 1.93
C VAL A 144 -5.09 -5.81 3.21
N LEU A 145 -5.10 -6.70 4.20
CA LEU A 145 -4.35 -6.51 5.43
C LEU A 145 -2.84 -6.41 5.16
N LEU A 146 -2.28 -7.29 4.33
CA LEU A 146 -0.89 -7.20 3.88
C LEU A 146 -0.62 -5.86 3.22
N THR A 147 -1.46 -5.46 2.25
CA THR A 147 -1.26 -4.23 1.46
C THR A 147 -1.25 -3.00 2.37
N ILE A 148 -2.24 -2.84 3.23
CA ILE A 148 -2.30 -1.72 4.18
C ILE A 148 -1.12 -1.76 5.16
N THR A 149 -0.74 -2.93 5.68
CA THR A 149 0.39 -3.05 6.60
C THR A 149 1.72 -2.68 5.92
N ARG A 150 1.93 -3.13 4.68
CA ARG A 150 3.09 -2.74 3.86
C ARG A 150 3.09 -1.25 3.55
N LEU A 151 1.95 -0.68 3.18
CA LEU A 151 1.82 0.76 2.94
C LEU A 151 2.18 1.56 4.20
N VAL A 152 1.67 1.20 5.37
CA VAL A 152 2.03 1.86 6.64
C VAL A 152 3.53 1.74 6.94
N ALA A 153 4.15 0.61 6.59
CA ALA A 153 5.58 0.38 6.80
C ALA A 153 6.48 1.17 5.84
N THR A 154 6.00 1.47 4.60
CA THR A 154 6.81 2.04 3.51
C THR A 154 6.47 3.48 3.15
N VAL A 155 5.22 3.93 3.37
CA VAL A 155 4.80 5.30 3.04
C VAL A 155 5.44 6.29 4.00
N GLU A 156 6.25 7.16 3.44
CA GLU A 156 6.84 8.31 4.10
C GLU A 156 6.33 9.61 3.47
N GLU A 157 6.87 10.75 3.86
CA GLU A 157 6.52 12.06 3.30
C GLU A 157 6.70 12.07 1.78
N LYS A 158 5.73 12.62 1.02
CA LYS A 158 5.78 12.72 -0.45
C LYS A 158 5.93 11.38 -1.18
N THR A 159 5.26 10.34 -0.71
CA THR A 159 5.20 9.05 -1.42
C THR A 159 4.15 9.13 -2.54
N LEU A 160 4.50 8.62 -3.72
CA LEU A 160 3.55 8.32 -4.80
C LEU A 160 3.15 6.85 -4.74
N VAL A 161 1.85 6.58 -4.69
CA VAL A 161 1.28 5.21 -4.75
C VAL A 161 0.56 5.02 -6.07
N LEU A 162 0.96 4.00 -6.83
CA LEU A 162 0.31 3.59 -8.07
C LEU A 162 -0.49 2.31 -7.80
N ILE A 163 -1.76 2.30 -8.16
CA ILE A 163 -2.65 1.14 -7.97
C ILE A 163 -3.37 0.84 -9.27
N ASP A 164 -3.37 -0.43 -9.65
CA ASP A 164 -4.04 -0.91 -10.86
C ASP A 164 -5.18 -1.85 -10.48
N GLU A 165 -6.40 -1.53 -10.97
CA GLU A 165 -7.64 -2.29 -10.86
C GLU A 165 -7.88 -2.97 -9.50
N PRO A 166 -7.91 -2.23 -8.37
CA PRO A 166 -8.08 -2.84 -7.05
C PRO A 166 -9.41 -3.60 -6.91
N GLU A 167 -10.42 -3.24 -7.71
CA GLU A 167 -11.73 -3.89 -7.74
C GLU A 167 -11.71 -5.32 -8.29
N SER A 168 -10.71 -5.69 -9.06
CA SER A 168 -10.64 -7.01 -9.71
C SER A 168 -10.68 -8.17 -8.71
N HIS A 169 -10.25 -7.93 -7.48
CA HIS A 169 -10.13 -8.95 -6.43
C HIS A 169 -10.79 -8.58 -5.10
N LEU A 170 -11.36 -7.37 -4.99
CA LEU A 170 -11.96 -6.89 -3.76
C LEU A 170 -13.47 -6.68 -3.93
N PRO A 171 -14.32 -7.30 -3.09
CA PRO A 171 -15.74 -6.99 -3.07
C PRO A 171 -15.96 -5.51 -2.68
N PRO A 172 -17.04 -4.87 -3.15
CA PRO A 172 -17.28 -3.44 -2.98
C PRO A 172 -17.13 -2.90 -1.54
N PRO A 173 -17.61 -3.54 -0.48
CA PRO A 173 -17.43 -3.03 0.88
C PRO A 173 -15.96 -3.00 1.31
N LEU A 174 -15.21 -4.05 0.96
CA LEU A 174 -13.79 -4.16 1.28
C LEU A 174 -12.95 -3.17 0.47
N LEU A 175 -13.29 -2.97 -0.82
CA LEU A 175 -12.68 -1.95 -1.68
C LEU A 175 -12.89 -0.56 -1.11
N SER A 176 -14.11 -0.22 -0.69
CA SER A 176 -14.46 1.06 -0.06
C SER A 176 -13.62 1.31 1.20
N ALA A 177 -13.56 0.32 2.10
CA ALA A 177 -12.75 0.40 3.32
C ALA A 177 -11.25 0.60 3.00
N PHE A 178 -10.73 -0.13 2.00
CA PHE A 178 -9.34 -0.01 1.55
C PHE A 178 -9.02 1.40 1.01
N ILE A 179 -9.85 1.94 0.12
CA ILE A 179 -9.64 3.28 -0.47
C ILE A 179 -9.67 4.36 0.60
N ARG A 180 -10.57 4.28 1.59
CA ARG A 180 -10.61 5.21 2.72
C ARG A 180 -9.34 5.14 3.57
N ALA A 181 -8.92 3.94 3.95
CA ALA A 181 -7.69 3.75 4.73
C ALA A 181 -6.44 4.26 4.00
N LEU A 182 -6.36 4.03 2.68
CA LEU A 182 -5.29 4.56 1.83
C LEU A 182 -5.31 6.09 1.80
N SER A 183 -6.48 6.70 1.58
CA SER A 183 -6.64 8.16 1.51
C SER A 183 -6.18 8.83 2.81
N GLU A 184 -6.59 8.31 3.96
CA GLU A 184 -6.17 8.82 5.27
C GLU A 184 -4.66 8.68 5.49
N LEU A 185 -4.09 7.53 5.13
CA LEU A 185 -2.65 7.29 5.25
C LEU A 185 -1.83 8.28 4.42
N LEU A 186 -2.25 8.55 3.19
CA LEU A 186 -1.55 9.46 2.28
C LEU A 186 -1.73 10.93 2.68
N TYR A 187 -2.93 11.32 3.14
CA TYR A 187 -3.19 12.67 3.60
C TYR A 187 -2.23 13.08 4.74
N ASP A 188 -2.04 12.20 5.71
CA ASP A 188 -1.13 12.42 6.85
C ASP A 188 0.36 12.52 6.44
N ARG A 189 0.70 12.27 5.16
CA ARG A 189 2.07 12.21 4.62
C ARG A 189 2.31 13.05 3.38
N ASN A 190 1.39 13.94 3.04
CA ASN A 190 1.47 14.69 1.77
C ASN A 190 1.73 13.75 0.58
N GLY A 191 1.20 12.54 0.67
CA GLY A 191 1.32 11.52 -0.37
C GLY A 191 0.23 11.67 -1.42
N VAL A 192 0.48 11.09 -2.58
CA VAL A 192 -0.43 11.10 -3.72
C VAL A 192 -0.67 9.68 -4.18
N SER A 193 -1.90 9.37 -4.62
CA SER A 193 -2.19 8.10 -5.30
C SER A 193 -2.75 8.34 -6.70
N ILE A 194 -2.29 7.52 -7.65
CA ILE A 194 -2.88 7.40 -8.99
C ILE A 194 -3.47 6.00 -9.08
N ILE A 195 -4.78 5.92 -9.28
CA ILE A 195 -5.53 4.66 -9.32
C ILE A 195 -6.15 4.48 -10.70
N ALA A 196 -5.73 3.45 -11.43
CA ALA A 196 -6.44 3.01 -12.62
C ALA A 196 -7.60 2.10 -12.18
N THR A 197 -8.82 2.44 -12.56
CA THR A 197 -10.01 1.73 -12.09
C THR A 197 -11.18 1.87 -13.05
N HIS A 198 -12.03 0.85 -13.09
CA HIS A 198 -13.34 0.86 -13.73
C HIS A 198 -14.49 0.88 -12.70
N SER A 199 -14.17 0.91 -11.41
CA SER A 199 -15.17 0.83 -10.34
C SER A 199 -15.73 2.19 -9.95
N PRO A 200 -17.07 2.37 -9.98
CA PRO A 200 -17.70 3.57 -9.44
C PRO A 200 -17.50 3.71 -7.92
N VAL A 201 -17.24 2.61 -7.21
CA VAL A 201 -17.00 2.62 -5.76
C VAL A 201 -15.74 3.43 -5.44
N VAL A 202 -14.65 3.26 -6.20
CA VAL A 202 -13.43 4.04 -6.00
C VAL A 202 -13.70 5.53 -6.15
N LEU A 203 -14.48 5.93 -7.18
CA LEU A 203 -14.81 7.34 -7.41
C LEU A 203 -15.70 7.95 -6.31
N GLN A 204 -16.53 7.13 -5.64
CA GLN A 204 -17.37 7.59 -4.54
C GLN A 204 -16.59 7.86 -3.25
N GLU A 205 -15.50 7.13 -3.04
CA GLU A 205 -14.67 7.23 -1.83
C GLU A 205 -13.56 8.30 -1.94
N ILE A 206 -13.30 8.83 -3.12
CA ILE A 206 -12.31 9.90 -3.29
C ILE A 206 -12.89 11.21 -2.73
N PRO A 207 -12.20 11.89 -1.79
CA PRO A 207 -12.63 13.18 -1.29
C PRO A 207 -12.81 14.17 -2.45
N ARG A 208 -13.95 14.83 -2.52
CA ARG A 208 -14.12 15.92 -3.47
C ARG A 208 -13.25 17.08 -3.00
N SER A 209 -12.28 17.48 -3.83
CA SER A 209 -11.60 18.75 -3.62
C SER A 209 -12.62 19.87 -3.65
N SER A 210 -12.78 20.56 -2.54
CA SER A 210 -13.55 21.81 -2.45
C SER A 210 -12.81 22.92 -3.13
#